data_a3e4cca2c8fb01062df16e37df601193
#
_entry.id   a3e4cca2c8fb01062df16e37df601193
#
_cell.length_a   1.000
_cell.length_b   1.000
_cell.length_c   1.000
_cell.angle_alpha   90.00
_cell.angle_beta   90.00
_cell.angle_gamma   90.00
#
_symmetry.space_group_name_H-M   'P 1'
#
loop_
_entity.id
_entity.type
_entity.pdbx_description
1 polymer ?
#
loop_
_entity_poly.entity_id
_entity_poly.type
_entity_poly.pdbx_seq_one_letter_code
_entity_poly.pdbx_strand_id
1 'polypeptide(L)'
;HLSREGGAGLPSADFLHSEPVLGGLGVWFRMMNLTGVDIFVLISGYFAIRPRVNSVVSLFYQGIFYSVGMYAFWMLTKQADFSIGELSMHLKPMKVYWFFGCYMWLVLLAPVLNRYVETATKREFGLFLAVYYFFVCGMEWWMSASSELQRGYSVLAFIGLYLLARYVRLHGGHWCELAPRYDLLIFLGSTALSALLAFVLFWGMGRPLVVDDALVDRLVSYTSPLCIV
;
A
#
# COMPACT_ATOMS: atom_id res chain seq x y z
N HIS A 1 10.73 5.17 4.26
CA HIS A 1 12.15 5.59 4.19
C HIS A 1 13.13 4.50 4.67
N LEU A 2 12.81 3.75 5.73
CA LEU A 2 13.63 2.62 6.20
C LEU A 2 13.83 1.52 5.12
N SER A 3 13.01 1.49 4.09
CA SER A 3 13.08 0.48 3.02
C SER A 3 13.91 0.91 1.81
N ARG A 4 14.38 2.15 1.73
CA ARG A 4 15.07 2.65 0.54
C ARG A 4 16.57 2.84 0.73
N GLU A 5 17.05 3.06 1.96
CA GLU A 5 18.45 3.38 2.24
C GLU A 5 18.99 2.72 3.52
N GLY A 6 18.76 1.41 3.73
CA GLY A 6 19.45 0.68 4.79
C GLY A 6 18.63 0.17 5.98
N GLY A 7 17.30 0.29 5.94
CA GLY A 7 16.43 -0.47 6.86
C GLY A 7 15.50 -1.33 6.06
N ALA A 8 15.12 -2.50 6.45
CA ALA A 8 14.12 -3.44 5.89
C ALA A 8 13.81 -3.36 4.36
N GLY A 9 14.77 -2.97 3.53
CA GLY A 9 14.72 -3.05 2.07
C GLY A 9 14.74 -4.52 1.61
N LEU A 10 14.58 -4.73 0.31
CA LEU A 10 14.85 -6.06 -0.25
C LEU A 10 16.31 -6.43 0.07
N PRO A 11 16.58 -7.69 0.47
CA PRO A 11 17.95 -8.16 0.68
C PRO A 11 18.80 -7.92 -0.56
N SER A 12 20.07 -7.55 -0.38
CA SER A 12 20.99 -7.42 -1.50
C SER A 12 21.20 -8.76 -2.20
N ALA A 13 21.55 -8.72 -3.49
CA ALA A 13 21.84 -9.94 -4.24
C ALA A 13 22.92 -10.79 -3.57
N ASP A 14 23.98 -10.15 -3.05
CA ASP A 14 25.07 -10.82 -2.34
C ASP A 14 24.59 -11.52 -1.08
N PHE A 15 23.70 -10.88 -0.31
CA PHE A 15 23.11 -11.48 0.89
C PHE A 15 22.20 -12.66 0.55
N LEU A 16 21.43 -12.57 -0.54
CA LEU A 16 20.60 -13.69 -1.01
C LEU A 16 21.43 -14.89 -1.48
N HIS A 17 22.60 -14.65 -2.07
CA HIS A 17 23.52 -15.72 -2.47
C HIS A 17 24.22 -16.35 -1.27
N SER A 18 24.63 -15.56 -0.28
CA SER A 18 25.33 -16.06 0.91
C SER A 18 24.36 -16.76 1.89
N GLU A 19 23.17 -16.20 2.09
CA GLU A 19 22.19 -16.65 3.08
C GLU A 19 20.78 -16.77 2.47
N PRO A 20 20.52 -17.76 1.59
CA PRO A 20 19.28 -17.83 0.82
C PRO A 20 18.03 -17.98 1.68
N VAL A 21 18.11 -18.69 2.81
CA VAL A 21 16.97 -18.89 3.71
C VAL A 21 16.60 -17.59 4.43
N LEU A 22 17.57 -16.90 5.00
CA LEU A 22 17.35 -15.62 5.68
C LEU A 22 16.92 -14.54 4.69
N GLY A 23 17.52 -14.53 3.50
CA GLY A 23 17.12 -13.64 2.41
C GLY A 23 15.68 -13.87 1.97
N GLY A 24 15.28 -15.13 1.79
CA GLY A 24 13.90 -15.52 1.45
C GLY A 24 12.89 -15.10 2.52
N LEU A 25 13.21 -15.28 3.79
CA LEU A 25 12.39 -14.81 4.90
C LEU A 25 12.27 -13.27 4.91
N GLY A 26 13.35 -12.57 4.60
CA GLY A 26 13.33 -11.11 4.48
C GLY A 26 12.41 -10.62 3.35
N VAL A 27 12.44 -11.28 2.19
CA VAL A 27 11.51 -11.01 1.08
C VAL A 27 10.08 -11.27 1.51
N TRP A 28 9.79 -12.41 2.14
CA TRP A 28 8.44 -12.73 2.62
C TRP A 28 7.93 -11.72 3.64
N PHE A 29 8.75 -11.35 4.63
CA PHE A 29 8.40 -10.32 5.62
C PHE A 29 8.06 -8.98 4.94
N ARG A 30 8.78 -8.62 3.89
CA ARG A 30 8.45 -7.43 3.10
C ARG A 30 7.09 -7.55 2.42
N MET A 31 6.75 -8.70 1.82
CA MET A 31 5.43 -8.93 1.20
C MET A 31 4.30 -8.79 2.22
N MET A 32 4.47 -9.32 3.42
CA MET A 32 3.50 -9.14 4.52
C MET A 32 3.28 -7.67 4.87
N ASN A 33 4.35 -6.87 4.91
CA ASN A 33 4.25 -5.44 5.23
C ASN A 33 3.56 -4.64 4.11
N LEU A 34 3.78 -4.98 2.84
CA LEU A 34 3.09 -4.35 1.72
C LEU A 34 1.58 -4.58 1.81
N THR A 35 1.17 -5.82 1.99
CA THR A 35 -0.25 -6.18 2.12
C THR A 35 -0.92 -5.49 3.32
N GLY A 36 -0.17 -5.16 4.38
CA GLY A 36 -0.68 -4.46 5.56
C GLY A 36 -1.29 -3.09 5.24
N VAL A 37 -0.74 -2.36 4.27
CA VAL A 37 -1.29 -1.07 3.82
C VAL A 37 -2.62 -1.26 3.11
N ASP A 38 -2.70 -2.25 2.22
CA ASP A 38 -3.91 -2.56 1.47
C ASP A 38 -5.03 -3.00 2.41
N ILE A 39 -4.72 -3.87 3.38
CA ILE A 39 -5.66 -4.29 4.43
C ILE A 39 -6.19 -3.08 5.22
N PHE A 40 -5.34 -2.13 5.58
CA PHE A 40 -5.76 -0.93 6.30
C PHE A 40 -6.78 -0.12 5.50
N VAL A 41 -6.54 0.06 4.19
CA VAL A 41 -7.46 0.78 3.31
C VAL A 41 -8.75 0.00 3.08
N LEU A 42 -8.66 -1.33 2.90
CA LEU A 42 -9.83 -2.23 2.79
C LEU A 42 -10.72 -2.17 4.04
N ILE A 43 -10.13 -2.24 5.24
CA ILE A 43 -10.87 -2.09 6.50
C ILE A 43 -11.56 -0.72 6.55
N SER A 44 -10.86 0.34 6.18
CA SER A 44 -11.41 1.69 6.13
C SER A 44 -12.61 1.79 5.17
N GLY A 45 -12.53 1.12 4.02
CA GLY A 45 -13.62 1.01 3.07
C GLY A 45 -14.78 0.16 3.59
N TYR A 46 -14.51 -0.99 4.18
CA TYR A 46 -15.53 -1.90 4.71
C TYR A 46 -16.44 -1.21 5.74
N PHE A 47 -15.87 -0.42 6.65
CA PHE A 47 -16.61 0.31 7.68
C PHE A 47 -17.14 1.67 7.21
N ALA A 48 -16.82 2.12 6.01
CA ALA A 48 -17.18 3.42 5.45
C ALA A 48 -16.65 4.61 6.25
N ILE A 49 -15.65 5.28 5.72
CA ILE A 49 -15.14 6.52 6.32
C ILE A 49 -16.25 7.58 6.28
N ARG A 50 -16.64 8.07 7.46
CA ARG A 50 -17.57 9.18 7.62
C ARG A 50 -16.86 10.34 8.33
N PRO A 51 -16.09 11.14 7.58
CA PRO A 51 -15.27 12.16 8.19
C PRO A 51 -16.14 13.24 8.82
N ARG A 52 -15.80 13.61 10.07
CA ARG A 52 -16.26 14.84 10.72
C ARG A 52 -15.13 15.84 10.66
N VAL A 53 -15.43 17.12 10.57
CA VAL A 53 -14.40 18.18 10.50
C VAL A 53 -13.38 18.02 11.63
N ASN A 54 -13.84 17.81 12.86
CA ASN A 54 -12.96 17.62 14.01
C ASN A 54 -12.03 16.40 13.86
N SER A 55 -12.52 15.30 13.25
CA SER A 55 -11.71 14.10 13.03
C SER A 55 -10.64 14.34 11.97
N VAL A 56 -10.97 15.08 10.90
CA VAL A 56 -10.02 15.44 9.84
C VAL A 56 -8.93 16.36 10.40
N VAL A 57 -9.32 17.39 11.18
CA VAL A 57 -8.38 18.30 11.82
C VAL A 57 -7.49 17.55 12.82
N SER A 58 -8.07 16.66 13.63
CA SER A 58 -7.31 15.84 14.57
C SER A 58 -6.30 14.94 13.87
N LEU A 59 -6.70 14.29 12.76
CA LEU A 59 -5.80 13.46 11.97
C LEU A 59 -4.65 14.26 11.39
N PHE A 60 -4.93 15.45 10.85
CA PHE A 60 -3.91 16.35 10.31
C PHE A 60 -2.94 16.83 11.39
N TYR A 61 -3.47 17.21 12.56
CA TYR A 61 -2.66 17.59 13.71
C TYR A 61 -1.75 16.45 14.17
N GLN A 62 -2.26 15.23 14.25
CA GLN A 62 -1.46 14.04 14.56
C GLN A 62 -0.32 13.85 13.56
N GLY A 63 -0.59 14.02 12.26
CA GLY A 63 0.44 13.93 11.22
C GLY A 63 1.56 14.96 11.43
N ILE A 64 1.22 16.21 11.74
CA ILE A 64 2.21 17.25 12.05
C ILE A 64 2.97 16.89 13.34
N PHE A 65 2.25 16.51 14.38
CA PHE A 65 2.85 16.19 15.68
C PHE A 65 3.90 15.08 15.56
N TYR A 66 3.56 13.96 14.88
CA TYR A 66 4.52 12.88 14.68
C TYR A 66 5.66 13.26 13.74
N SER A 67 5.39 14.03 12.68
CA SER A 67 6.42 14.47 11.75
C SER A 67 7.45 15.37 12.42
N VAL A 68 6.99 16.38 13.14
CA VAL A 68 7.85 17.31 13.89
C VAL A 68 8.54 16.59 15.05
N GLY A 69 7.84 15.70 15.75
CA GLY A 69 8.41 14.88 16.83
C GLY A 69 9.57 14.00 16.36
N MET A 70 9.44 13.37 15.20
CA MET A 70 10.53 12.59 14.60
C MET A 70 11.72 13.46 14.21
N TYR A 71 11.47 14.63 13.64
CA TYR A 71 12.56 15.57 13.34
C TYR A 71 13.28 16.05 14.62
N ALA A 72 12.52 16.39 15.65
CA ALA A 72 13.10 16.75 16.94
C ALA A 72 13.91 15.60 17.57
N PHE A 73 13.43 14.36 17.46
CA PHE A 73 14.17 13.19 17.91
C PHE A 73 15.50 13.01 17.16
N TRP A 74 15.52 13.19 15.83
CA TRP A 74 16.77 13.12 15.06
C TRP A 74 17.76 14.22 15.42
N MET A 75 17.28 15.45 15.71
CA MET A 75 18.14 16.51 16.22
C MET A 75 18.73 16.17 17.59
N LEU A 76 17.92 15.64 18.51
CA LEU A 76 18.39 15.23 19.85
C LEU A 76 19.43 14.10 19.81
N THR A 77 19.28 13.19 18.86
CA THR A 77 20.24 12.08 18.64
C THR A 77 21.44 12.47 17.77
N LYS A 78 21.57 13.75 17.43
CA LYS A 78 22.64 14.29 16.56
C LYS A 78 22.75 13.59 15.19
N GLN A 79 21.61 13.09 14.68
CA GLN A 79 21.52 12.51 13.34
C GLN A 79 21.08 13.53 12.29
N ALA A 80 20.63 14.70 12.72
CA ALA A 80 20.28 15.82 11.85
C ALA A 80 20.63 17.15 12.52
N ASP A 81 21.07 18.12 11.73
CA ASP A 81 21.25 19.49 12.16
C ASP A 81 19.96 20.30 12.00
N PHE A 82 19.82 21.36 12.80
CA PHE A 82 18.66 22.23 12.68
C PHE A 82 18.66 22.96 11.34
N SER A 83 17.57 22.82 10.60
CA SER A 83 17.32 23.54 9.36
C SER A 83 15.87 24.00 9.29
N ILE A 84 15.66 25.30 8.99
CA ILE A 84 14.32 25.86 8.79
C ILE A 84 13.64 25.20 7.57
N GLY A 85 14.41 24.85 6.55
CA GLY A 85 13.93 24.12 5.38
C GLY A 85 13.34 22.76 5.75
N GLU A 86 14.08 21.95 6.51
CA GLU A 86 13.64 20.65 7.02
C GLU A 86 12.42 20.78 7.93
N LEU A 87 12.43 21.73 8.88
CA LEU A 87 11.28 21.99 9.74
C LEU A 87 10.03 22.33 8.90
N SER A 88 10.19 23.17 7.88
CA SER A 88 9.07 23.52 6.98
C SER A 88 8.52 22.32 6.21
N MET A 89 9.35 21.34 5.87
CA MET A 89 8.92 20.09 5.26
C MET A 89 8.14 19.23 6.24
N HIS A 90 8.61 19.10 7.48
CA HIS A 90 7.94 18.33 8.53
C HIS A 90 6.61 18.93 8.98
N LEU A 91 6.39 20.22 8.77
CA LEU A 91 5.07 20.86 8.92
C LEU A 91 4.09 20.52 7.79
N LYS A 92 4.54 19.81 6.75
CA LYS A 92 3.73 19.34 5.62
C LYS A 92 3.73 17.80 5.58
N PRO A 93 3.11 17.10 6.54
CA PRO A 93 3.22 15.65 6.69
C PRO A 93 2.71 14.88 5.45
N MET A 94 1.80 15.46 4.67
CA MET A 94 1.33 14.87 3.41
C MET A 94 2.43 14.75 2.35
N LYS A 95 3.50 15.55 2.44
CA LYS A 95 4.65 15.47 1.54
C LYS A 95 5.73 14.52 2.05
N VAL A 96 5.90 14.46 3.37
CA VAL A 96 6.92 13.63 4.02
C VAL A 96 6.50 12.16 4.02
N TYR A 97 5.23 11.89 4.33
CA TYR A 97 4.70 10.54 4.43
C TYR A 97 3.67 10.28 3.33
N TRP A 98 4.09 9.58 2.28
CA TRP A 98 3.24 9.27 1.13
C TRP A 98 1.90 8.63 1.51
N PHE A 99 1.92 7.64 2.42
CA PHE A 99 0.72 6.97 2.92
C PHE A 99 -0.25 7.96 3.56
N PHE A 100 0.25 8.82 4.45
CA PHE A 100 -0.56 9.83 5.11
C PHE A 100 -1.20 10.79 4.09
N GLY A 101 -0.44 11.21 3.08
CA GLY A 101 -0.94 12.04 2.00
C GLY A 101 -2.08 11.36 1.24
N CYS A 102 -1.89 10.13 0.79
CA CYS A 102 -2.92 9.36 0.08
C CYS A 102 -4.16 9.12 0.95
N TYR A 103 -3.96 8.76 2.22
CA TYR A 103 -5.06 8.51 3.13
C TYR A 103 -5.87 9.78 3.46
N MET A 104 -5.21 10.93 3.63
CA MET A 104 -5.90 12.21 3.81
C MET A 104 -6.79 12.57 2.62
N TRP A 105 -6.29 12.38 1.39
CA TRP A 105 -7.10 12.57 0.20
C TRP A 105 -8.27 11.60 0.14
N LEU A 106 -8.06 10.34 0.50
CA LEU A 106 -9.13 9.35 0.59
C LEU A 106 -10.21 9.80 1.58
N VAL A 107 -9.82 10.25 2.79
CA VAL A 107 -10.75 10.73 3.82
C VAL A 107 -11.56 11.93 3.32
N LEU A 108 -10.93 12.87 2.61
CA LEU A 108 -11.60 14.04 2.04
C LEU A 108 -12.58 13.65 0.91
N LEU A 109 -12.25 12.65 0.11
CA LEU A 109 -13.08 12.16 -0.98
C LEU A 109 -14.17 11.17 -0.53
N ALA A 110 -14.02 10.58 0.66
CA ALA A 110 -14.93 9.56 1.16
C ALA A 110 -16.42 9.94 1.13
N PRO A 111 -16.85 11.18 1.45
CA PRO A 111 -18.26 11.54 1.34
C PRO A 111 -18.82 11.43 -0.08
N VAL A 112 -18.02 11.80 -1.09
CA VAL A 112 -18.40 11.72 -2.51
C VAL A 112 -18.46 10.25 -2.94
N LEU A 113 -17.45 9.47 -2.56
CA LEU A 113 -17.39 8.04 -2.85
C LEU A 113 -18.56 7.28 -2.21
N ASN A 114 -18.89 7.59 -0.96
CA ASN A 114 -20.02 6.98 -0.27
C ASN A 114 -21.35 7.31 -0.95
N ARG A 115 -21.53 8.57 -1.40
CA ARG A 115 -22.72 8.96 -2.12
C ARG A 115 -22.87 8.20 -3.44
N TYR A 116 -21.79 8.04 -4.18
CA TYR A 116 -21.78 7.20 -5.40
C TYR A 116 -22.21 5.76 -5.07
N VAL A 117 -21.62 5.16 -4.05
CA VAL A 117 -21.91 3.78 -3.63
C VAL A 117 -23.38 3.60 -3.21
N GLU A 118 -23.99 4.62 -2.57
CA GLU A 118 -25.38 4.59 -2.14
C GLU A 118 -26.39 4.72 -3.31
N THR A 119 -25.96 5.30 -4.43
CA THR A 119 -26.83 5.53 -5.60
C THR A 119 -26.65 4.50 -6.70
N ALA A 120 -25.47 3.86 -6.79
CA ALA A 120 -25.15 2.91 -7.83
C ALA A 120 -25.86 1.57 -7.62
N THR A 121 -26.36 0.99 -8.70
CA THR A 121 -26.85 -0.40 -8.68
C THR A 121 -25.69 -1.38 -8.56
N LYS A 122 -25.96 -2.60 -8.05
CA LYS A 122 -24.93 -3.66 -7.95
C LYS A 122 -24.18 -3.88 -9.26
N ARG A 123 -24.90 -3.88 -10.39
CA ARG A 123 -24.33 -4.14 -11.72
C ARG A 123 -23.43 -2.98 -12.17
N GLU A 124 -23.89 -1.74 -12.03
CA GLU A 124 -23.12 -0.55 -12.38
C GLU A 124 -21.85 -0.45 -11.53
N PHE A 125 -21.97 -0.67 -10.23
CA PHE A 125 -20.83 -0.63 -9.32
C PHE A 125 -19.82 -1.74 -9.62
N GLY A 126 -20.29 -2.97 -9.86
CA GLY A 126 -19.41 -4.08 -10.26
C GLY A 126 -18.71 -3.84 -11.60
N LEU A 127 -19.42 -3.31 -12.60
CA LEU A 127 -18.85 -2.94 -13.90
C LEU A 127 -17.80 -1.83 -13.74
N PHE A 128 -18.10 -0.80 -12.95
CA PHE A 128 -17.13 0.27 -12.66
C PHE A 128 -15.84 -0.30 -12.04
N LEU A 129 -15.95 -1.16 -11.04
CA LEU A 129 -14.78 -1.80 -10.42
C LEU A 129 -14.00 -2.67 -11.42
N ALA A 130 -14.69 -3.46 -12.24
CA ALA A 130 -14.04 -4.31 -13.24
C ALA A 130 -13.26 -3.47 -14.25
N VAL A 131 -13.84 -2.39 -14.76
CA VAL A 131 -13.17 -1.45 -15.67
C VAL A 131 -12.01 -0.75 -14.95
N TYR A 132 -12.25 -0.28 -13.73
CA TYR A 132 -11.23 0.39 -12.94
C TYR A 132 -9.99 -0.49 -12.74
N TYR A 133 -10.18 -1.73 -12.26
CA TYR A 133 -9.07 -2.65 -12.03
C TYR A 133 -8.42 -3.14 -13.33
N PHE A 134 -9.20 -3.27 -14.41
CA PHE A 134 -8.62 -3.55 -15.73
C PHE A 134 -7.64 -2.44 -16.15
N PHE A 135 -8.00 -1.16 -15.95
CA PHE A 135 -7.09 -0.06 -16.26
C PHE A 135 -5.95 0.06 -15.25
N VAL A 136 -6.23 0.00 -13.95
CA VAL A 136 -5.21 0.20 -12.91
C VAL A 136 -4.20 -0.95 -12.88
N CYS A 137 -4.67 -2.20 -12.83
CA CYS A 137 -3.78 -3.35 -12.77
C CYS A 137 -3.32 -3.82 -14.15
N GLY A 138 -4.24 -3.86 -15.13
CA GLY A 138 -3.95 -4.38 -16.46
C GLY A 138 -3.04 -3.46 -17.26
N MET A 139 -3.34 -2.18 -17.34
CA MET A 139 -2.51 -1.23 -18.11
C MET A 139 -1.18 -0.94 -17.42
N GLU A 140 -1.16 -0.82 -16.09
CA GLU A 140 0.08 -0.63 -15.36
C GLU A 140 1.02 -1.84 -15.53
N TRP A 141 0.46 -3.05 -15.49
CA TRP A 141 1.18 -4.28 -15.77
C TRP A 141 1.70 -4.35 -17.21
N TRP A 142 0.91 -3.89 -18.18
CA TRP A 142 1.25 -3.95 -19.60
C TRP A 142 2.21 -2.84 -20.03
N MET A 143 1.94 -1.60 -19.62
CA MET A 143 2.63 -0.42 -20.16
C MET A 143 3.84 0.05 -19.37
N SER A 144 4.12 -0.50 -18.21
CA SER A 144 5.29 -0.19 -17.34
C SER A 144 5.45 1.26 -16.88
N ALA A 145 4.51 2.15 -17.15
CA ALA A 145 4.88 3.55 -17.22
C ALA A 145 3.79 4.56 -16.89
N SER A 146 2.93 4.37 -15.96
CA SER A 146 2.20 5.55 -15.51
C SER A 146 2.78 6.06 -14.18
N SER A 147 3.50 7.16 -14.27
CA SER A 147 3.93 7.95 -13.11
C SER A 147 2.76 8.36 -12.20
N GLU A 148 1.52 8.30 -12.70
CA GLU A 148 0.32 8.73 -12.01
C GLU A 148 -0.26 7.66 -11.09
N LEU A 149 -0.13 6.38 -11.42
CA LEU A 149 -0.55 5.27 -10.55
C LEU A 149 0.51 4.92 -9.51
N GLN A 150 1.77 5.30 -9.74
CA GLN A 150 2.90 5.18 -8.80
C GLN A 150 2.97 3.80 -8.13
N ARG A 151 2.65 2.73 -8.87
CA ARG A 151 2.70 1.34 -8.37
C ARG A 151 1.90 1.12 -7.07
N GLY A 152 0.73 1.74 -6.98
CA GLY A 152 -0.12 1.69 -5.80
C GLY A 152 0.18 2.75 -4.73
N TYR A 153 1.26 3.50 -4.85
CA TYR A 153 1.57 4.64 -3.98
C TYR A 153 0.76 5.89 -4.36
N SER A 154 -0.51 5.72 -4.71
CA SER A 154 -1.35 6.80 -5.21
C SER A 154 -2.72 6.83 -4.56
N VAL A 155 -3.33 8.00 -4.58
CA VAL A 155 -4.71 8.21 -4.12
C VAL A 155 -5.68 7.34 -4.94
N LEU A 156 -5.40 7.17 -6.24
CA LEU A 156 -6.23 6.33 -7.10
C LEU A 156 -6.26 4.88 -6.62
N ALA A 157 -5.10 4.28 -6.31
CA ALA A 157 -5.07 2.93 -5.75
C ALA A 157 -5.90 2.81 -4.47
N PHE A 158 -5.80 3.79 -3.58
CA PHE A 158 -6.59 3.82 -2.34
C PHE A 158 -8.09 3.94 -2.59
N ILE A 159 -8.50 4.74 -3.58
CA ILE A 159 -9.91 4.83 -4.01
C ILE A 159 -10.41 3.47 -4.50
N GLY A 160 -9.62 2.77 -5.31
CA GLY A 160 -9.97 1.44 -5.80
C GLY A 160 -10.19 0.43 -4.67
N LEU A 161 -9.22 0.32 -3.76
CA LEU A 161 -9.31 -0.57 -2.59
C LEU A 161 -10.51 -0.20 -1.70
N TYR A 162 -10.72 1.09 -1.46
CA TYR A 162 -11.87 1.57 -0.70
C TYR A 162 -13.20 1.14 -1.32
N LEU A 163 -13.36 1.36 -2.63
CA LEU A 163 -14.58 1.00 -3.36
C LEU A 163 -14.75 -0.51 -3.45
N LEU A 164 -13.66 -1.28 -3.63
CA LEU A 164 -13.70 -2.75 -3.59
C LEU A 164 -14.25 -3.24 -2.25
N ALA A 165 -13.72 -2.73 -1.15
CA ALA A 165 -14.19 -3.09 0.18
C ALA A 165 -15.66 -2.70 0.42
N ARG A 166 -16.09 -1.55 -0.10
CA ARG A 166 -17.53 -1.14 -0.06
C ARG A 166 -18.39 -2.10 -0.86
N TYR A 167 -17.94 -2.52 -2.05
CA TYR A 167 -18.66 -3.49 -2.86
C TYR A 167 -18.80 -4.84 -2.15
N VAL A 168 -17.70 -5.34 -1.59
CA VAL A 168 -17.70 -6.59 -0.80
C VAL A 168 -18.66 -6.48 0.38
N ARG A 169 -18.65 -5.37 1.11
CA ARG A 169 -19.55 -5.16 2.26
C ARG A 169 -21.03 -5.16 1.88
N LEU A 170 -21.38 -4.56 0.74
CA LEU A 170 -22.78 -4.39 0.33
C LEU A 170 -23.31 -5.57 -0.50
N HIS A 171 -22.46 -6.21 -1.26
CA HIS A 171 -22.84 -7.21 -2.25
C HIS A 171 -22.09 -8.54 -2.11
N GLY A 172 -21.13 -8.61 -1.19
CA GLY A 172 -20.44 -9.84 -0.85
C GLY A 172 -21.42 -10.88 -0.37
N GLY A 173 -21.31 -12.08 -0.91
CA GLY A 173 -22.13 -13.21 -0.50
C GLY A 173 -21.42 -14.00 0.60
N HIS A 174 -21.95 -15.18 0.87
CA HIS A 174 -21.41 -16.14 1.85
C HIS A 174 -19.92 -16.48 1.69
N TRP A 175 -19.36 -16.22 0.50
CA TRP A 175 -17.93 -16.38 0.19
C TRP A 175 -17.00 -15.45 0.97
N CYS A 176 -17.54 -14.34 1.48
CA CYS A 176 -16.78 -13.37 2.27
C CYS A 176 -16.84 -13.64 3.78
N GLU A 177 -17.55 -14.69 4.19
CA GLU A 177 -17.73 -15.08 5.61
C GLU A 177 -16.94 -16.35 5.92
N LEU A 178 -15.66 -16.37 5.61
CA LEU A 178 -14.80 -17.49 5.92
C LEU A 178 -14.45 -17.49 7.41
N ALA A 179 -14.15 -18.69 7.95
CA ALA A 179 -13.63 -18.73 9.31
C ALA A 179 -12.25 -18.09 9.38
N PRO A 180 -11.91 -17.34 10.47
CA PRO A 180 -10.66 -16.56 10.59
C PRO A 180 -9.37 -17.33 10.28
N ARG A 181 -9.40 -18.66 10.50
CA ARG A 181 -8.26 -19.54 10.15
C ARG A 181 -8.00 -19.60 8.64
N TYR A 182 -9.04 -19.53 7.82
CA TYR A 182 -8.89 -19.54 6.36
C TYR A 182 -8.41 -18.18 5.87
N ASP A 183 -8.88 -17.08 6.44
CA ASP A 183 -8.39 -15.75 6.15
C ASP A 183 -6.89 -15.64 6.43
N LEU A 184 -6.45 -16.14 7.60
CA LEU A 184 -5.04 -16.19 7.94
C LEU A 184 -4.22 -17.06 6.96
N LEU A 185 -4.75 -18.22 6.56
CA LEU A 185 -4.08 -19.10 5.59
C LEU A 185 -4.00 -18.44 4.20
N ILE A 186 -5.03 -17.76 3.75
CA ILE A 186 -5.04 -17.02 2.48
C ILE A 186 -4.00 -15.91 2.53
N PHE A 187 -3.99 -15.13 3.60
CA PHE A 187 -3.01 -14.05 3.79
C PHE A 187 -1.56 -14.58 3.79
N LEU A 188 -1.26 -15.57 4.59
CA LEU A 188 0.08 -16.17 4.64
C LEU A 188 0.46 -16.86 3.34
N GLY A 189 -0.49 -17.55 2.71
CA GLY A 189 -0.28 -18.25 1.44
C GLY A 189 -0.04 -17.29 0.27
N SER A 190 -0.83 -16.21 0.15
CA SER A 190 -0.65 -15.21 -0.92
C SER A 190 0.67 -14.46 -0.79
N THR A 191 1.03 -14.04 0.43
CA THR A 191 2.31 -13.37 0.68
C THR A 191 3.51 -14.31 0.47
N ALA A 192 3.39 -15.57 0.86
CA ALA A 192 4.42 -16.58 0.60
C ALA A 192 4.57 -16.89 -0.89
N LEU A 193 3.45 -16.96 -1.64
CA LEU A 193 3.48 -17.15 -3.09
C LEU A 193 4.15 -15.97 -3.80
N SER A 194 3.84 -14.73 -3.39
CA SER A 194 4.49 -13.52 -3.93
C SER A 194 6.00 -13.54 -3.68
N ALA A 195 6.41 -13.89 -2.46
CA ALA A 195 7.81 -14.01 -2.10
C ALA A 195 8.52 -15.12 -2.89
N LEU A 196 7.86 -16.28 -3.06
CA LEU A 196 8.38 -17.39 -3.83
C LEU A 196 8.57 -17.02 -5.31
N LEU A 197 7.59 -16.33 -5.91
CA LEU A 197 7.70 -15.87 -7.30
C LEU A 197 8.85 -14.88 -7.47
N ALA A 198 9.00 -13.92 -6.57
CA ALA A 198 10.13 -12.99 -6.57
C ALA A 198 11.48 -13.73 -6.44
N PHE A 199 11.53 -14.74 -5.56
CA PHE A 199 12.71 -15.56 -5.35
C PHE A 199 13.07 -16.42 -6.57
N VAL A 200 12.06 -17.04 -7.21
CA VAL A 200 12.24 -17.84 -8.44
C VAL A 200 12.73 -16.96 -9.60
N LEU A 201 12.22 -15.73 -9.73
CA LEU A 201 12.71 -14.80 -10.74
C LEU A 201 14.18 -14.42 -10.51
N PHE A 202 14.55 -14.20 -9.25
CA PHE A 202 15.93 -13.92 -8.89
C PHE A 202 16.88 -15.10 -9.25
N TRP A 203 16.54 -16.32 -8.81
CA TRP A 203 17.41 -17.49 -9.00
C TRP A 203 17.29 -18.12 -10.39
N GLY A 204 16.07 -18.15 -10.95
CA GLY A 204 15.81 -18.84 -12.23
C GLY A 204 16.17 -18.00 -13.46
N MET A 205 16.00 -16.70 -13.40
CA MET A 205 16.22 -15.79 -14.52
C MET A 205 17.45 -14.89 -14.34
N GLY A 206 18.18 -15.02 -13.22
CA GLY A 206 19.34 -14.18 -12.92
C GLY A 206 18.97 -12.70 -12.75
N ARG A 207 17.69 -12.41 -12.46
CA ARG A 207 17.23 -11.03 -12.31
C ARG A 207 17.53 -10.51 -10.91
N PRO A 208 18.13 -9.32 -10.78
CA PRO A 208 18.37 -8.73 -9.48
C PRO A 208 17.02 -8.41 -8.79
N LEU A 209 16.92 -8.71 -7.50
CA LEU A 209 15.83 -8.22 -6.64
C LEU A 209 15.97 -6.72 -6.36
N VAL A 210 16.37 -5.96 -7.37
CA VAL A 210 16.53 -4.52 -7.29
C VAL A 210 15.23 -3.87 -7.74
N VAL A 211 14.90 -2.75 -7.13
CA VAL A 211 13.71 -1.94 -7.43
C VAL A 211 13.62 -1.51 -8.90
N ASP A 212 14.71 -1.62 -9.66
CA ASP A 212 14.78 -1.26 -11.07
C ASP A 212 14.36 -2.39 -12.04
N ASP A 213 14.20 -3.64 -11.58
CA ASP A 213 13.63 -4.69 -12.43
C ASP A 213 12.11 -4.54 -12.47
N ALA A 214 11.62 -4.07 -13.62
CA ALA A 214 10.21 -3.77 -13.84
C ALA A 214 9.25 -4.93 -13.50
N LEU A 215 9.70 -6.17 -13.59
CA LEU A 215 8.85 -7.34 -13.33
C LEU A 215 8.80 -7.68 -11.84
N VAL A 216 9.95 -7.65 -11.15
CA VAL A 216 10.02 -7.84 -9.70
C VAL A 216 9.27 -6.74 -8.99
N ASP A 217 9.45 -5.51 -9.43
CA ASP A 217 8.83 -4.34 -8.87
C ASP A 217 7.29 -4.35 -9.03
N ARG A 218 6.77 -4.89 -10.14
CA ARG A 218 5.33 -5.10 -10.34
C ARG A 218 4.75 -6.18 -9.41
N LEU A 219 5.47 -7.27 -9.18
CA LEU A 219 5.05 -8.32 -8.25
C LEU A 219 5.07 -7.85 -6.80
N VAL A 220 5.98 -6.92 -6.47
CA VAL A 220 6.20 -6.37 -5.13
C VAL A 220 5.43 -5.05 -4.92
N SER A 221 4.64 -4.60 -5.89
CA SER A 221 3.87 -3.36 -5.78
C SER A 221 2.54 -3.56 -5.08
N TYR A 222 1.98 -2.49 -4.52
CA TYR A 222 0.64 -2.49 -3.90
C TYR A 222 -0.49 -2.73 -4.92
N THR A 223 -0.23 -2.58 -6.22
CA THR A 223 -1.18 -2.90 -7.30
C THR A 223 -1.04 -4.34 -7.81
N SER A 224 -0.11 -5.12 -7.25
CA SER A 224 0.01 -6.52 -7.60
C SER A 224 -1.30 -7.26 -7.32
N PRO A 225 -1.83 -8.04 -8.28
CA PRO A 225 -3.01 -8.87 -8.04
C PRO A 225 -2.85 -9.79 -6.83
N LEU A 226 -1.62 -10.20 -6.51
CA LEU A 226 -1.31 -11.05 -5.37
C LEU A 226 -1.35 -10.32 -4.02
N CYS A 227 -1.18 -8.99 -4.02
CA CYS A 227 -1.31 -8.17 -2.81
C CYS A 227 -2.75 -7.72 -2.55
N ILE A 228 -3.61 -7.76 -3.58
CA ILE A 228 -5.02 -7.34 -3.48
C ILE A 228 -5.92 -8.52 -3.04
N VAL A 229 -5.52 -9.76 -3.24
CA VAL A 229 -6.24 -10.96 -2.81
C VAL A 229 -6.09 -11.18 -1.32
#